data_7ca35ce4a62883977f8537605eaa2865
#
_entry.id   7ca35ce4a62883977f8537605eaa2865
#
_cell.length_a   1.000
_cell.length_b   1.000
_cell.length_c   1.000
_cell.angle_alpha   90.00
_cell.angle_beta   90.00
_cell.angle_gamma   90.00
#
_symmetry.space_group_name_H-M   'P 1'
#
loop_
_entity.id
_entity.type
_entity.pdbx_description
1 polymer ?
#
loop_
_entity_poly.entity_id
_entity_poly.type
_entity_poly.pdbx_seq_one_letter_code
_entity_poly.pdbx_strand_id
1 'polypeptide(L)'
;MKLVFLGPPGAGKGTQAAGVSAHLRVPHISTGDMFRSAIKNETPTGLEAKRYIDAGQLVPDSVVIAMVQERLAMDDCANGYLLDGFPRTVEQAIALESFSSLDAVVDIAVPDERLMDRLTGRRVCGKCQGTFHISKLADENTCPVCGGSTYQRDDDKPETITARLKAYHEQTEPLIGYYSGLGKVHHEGNCKLITIDGDQKPEDVFKSILTSLE
;
A
#
# COMPACT_ATOMS: atom_id res chain seq x y z
N MET A 1 -8.93 6.64 14.26
CA MET A 1 -8.30 5.30 14.16
C MET A 1 -7.08 5.41 13.26
N LYS A 2 -5.95 4.85 13.69
CA LYS A 2 -4.66 4.87 12.97
C LYS A 2 -4.33 3.47 12.48
N LEU A 3 -4.37 3.25 11.18
CA LEU A 3 -4.26 1.95 10.55
C LEU A 3 -3.06 1.84 9.62
N VAL A 4 -2.52 0.64 9.51
CA VAL A 4 -1.55 0.24 8.48
C VAL A 4 -2.11 -0.92 7.68
N PHE A 5 -1.99 -0.86 6.36
CA PHE A 5 -2.26 -1.99 5.48
C PHE A 5 -0.95 -2.64 5.03
N LEU A 6 -0.79 -3.92 5.36
CA LEU A 6 0.27 -4.80 4.88
C LEU A 6 -0.24 -5.73 3.79
N GLY A 7 0.67 -6.42 3.14
CA GLY A 7 0.41 -7.42 2.12
C GLY A 7 1.23 -7.19 0.85
N PRO A 8 1.37 -8.21 -0.02
CA PRO A 8 2.21 -8.15 -1.21
C PRO A 8 1.74 -7.13 -2.24
N PRO A 9 2.61 -6.72 -3.18
CA PRO A 9 2.18 -5.99 -4.37
C PRO A 9 1.08 -6.78 -5.09
N GLY A 10 -0.01 -6.13 -5.49
CA GLY A 10 -1.15 -6.80 -6.14
C GLY A 10 -2.22 -7.35 -5.18
N ALA A 11 -2.02 -7.33 -3.86
CA ALA A 11 -3.01 -7.81 -2.88
C ALA A 11 -4.32 -7.00 -2.85
N GLY A 12 -4.37 -5.81 -3.45
CA GLY A 12 -5.57 -4.97 -3.46
C GLY A 12 -5.62 -3.93 -2.35
N LYS A 13 -4.51 -3.70 -1.62
CA LYS A 13 -4.42 -2.72 -0.52
C LYS A 13 -5.04 -1.37 -0.85
N GLY A 14 -4.61 -0.73 -1.94
CA GLY A 14 -5.12 0.60 -2.32
C GLY A 14 -6.62 0.61 -2.63
N THR A 15 -7.17 -0.48 -3.19
CA THR A 15 -8.62 -0.62 -3.43
C THR A 15 -9.39 -0.65 -2.12
N GLN A 16 -8.91 -1.44 -1.16
CA GLN A 16 -9.53 -1.56 0.16
C GLN A 16 -9.34 -0.29 0.98
N ALA A 17 -8.12 0.28 0.93
CA ALA A 17 -7.78 1.50 1.66
C ALA A 17 -8.70 2.67 1.30
N ALA A 18 -9.03 2.85 0.03
CA ALA A 18 -9.96 3.91 -0.40
C ALA A 18 -11.35 3.75 0.24
N GLY A 19 -11.90 2.53 0.27
CA GLY A 19 -13.20 2.26 0.89
C GLY A 19 -13.17 2.38 2.42
N VAL A 20 -12.14 1.79 3.07
CA VAL A 20 -12.00 1.79 4.54
C VAL A 20 -11.73 3.20 5.06
N SER A 21 -10.88 3.99 4.41
CA SER A 21 -10.61 5.37 4.80
C SER A 21 -11.84 6.26 4.69
N ALA A 22 -12.64 6.07 3.63
CA ALA A 22 -13.90 6.79 3.47
C ALA A 22 -14.91 6.41 4.57
N HIS A 23 -15.03 5.12 4.91
CA HIS A 23 -15.90 4.63 5.97
C HIS A 23 -15.50 5.18 7.34
N LEU A 24 -14.22 5.15 7.66
CA LEU A 24 -13.67 5.63 8.93
C LEU A 24 -13.50 7.16 8.99
N ARG A 25 -13.66 7.86 7.86
CA ARG A 25 -13.44 9.31 7.72
C ARG A 25 -12.04 9.75 8.13
N VAL A 26 -11.04 9.00 7.71
CA VAL A 26 -9.63 9.32 7.90
C VAL A 26 -8.91 9.44 6.56
N PRO A 27 -7.82 10.20 6.43
CA PRO A 27 -7.07 10.27 5.18
C PRO A 27 -6.43 8.92 4.83
N HIS A 28 -6.50 8.54 3.54
CA HIS A 28 -5.71 7.47 2.95
C HIS A 28 -4.36 8.03 2.51
N ILE A 29 -3.27 7.52 3.06
CA ILE A 29 -1.90 7.94 2.79
C ILE A 29 -1.17 6.78 2.13
N SER A 30 -0.99 6.88 0.81
CA SER A 30 -0.26 5.90 0.01
C SER A 30 1.13 6.44 -0.32
N THR A 31 2.18 5.83 0.24
CA THR A 31 3.57 6.21 -0.08
C THR A 31 3.88 6.00 -1.55
N GLY A 32 3.29 4.98 -2.17
CA GLY A 32 3.41 4.78 -3.62
C GLY A 32 2.84 5.95 -4.43
N ASP A 33 1.69 6.50 -4.04
CA ASP A 33 1.09 7.65 -4.72
C ASP A 33 1.86 8.93 -4.46
N MET A 34 2.38 9.11 -3.24
CA MET A 34 3.26 10.24 -2.90
C MET A 34 4.52 10.25 -3.78
N PHE A 35 5.20 9.11 -3.93
CA PHE A 35 6.36 9.01 -4.83
C PHE A 35 6.00 9.20 -6.30
N ARG A 36 4.90 8.62 -6.78
CA ARG A 36 4.43 8.83 -8.17
C ARG A 36 4.13 10.31 -8.44
N SER A 37 3.53 11.00 -7.48
CA SER A 37 3.30 12.44 -7.57
C SER A 37 4.62 13.22 -7.59
N ALA A 38 5.56 12.88 -6.71
CA ALA A 38 6.88 13.51 -6.67
C ALA A 38 7.67 13.30 -7.97
N ILE A 39 7.61 12.10 -8.56
CA ILE A 39 8.23 11.77 -9.86
C ILE A 39 7.58 12.59 -10.98
N LYS A 40 6.25 12.64 -11.03
CA LYS A 40 5.50 13.41 -12.03
C LYS A 40 5.81 14.91 -11.97
N ASN A 41 6.04 15.42 -10.77
CA ASN A 41 6.38 16.82 -10.54
C ASN A 41 7.89 17.09 -10.59
N GLU A 42 8.70 16.09 -10.96
CA GLU A 42 10.16 16.15 -11.10
C GLU A 42 10.87 16.72 -9.87
N THR A 43 10.35 16.46 -8.66
CA THR A 43 11.02 16.90 -7.43
C THR A 43 12.34 16.13 -7.23
N PRO A 44 13.33 16.70 -6.52
CA PRO A 44 14.60 16.00 -6.24
C PRO A 44 14.37 14.63 -5.60
N THR A 45 13.50 14.54 -4.61
CA THR A 45 13.11 13.27 -3.95
C THR A 45 12.43 12.31 -4.92
N GLY A 46 11.57 12.82 -5.82
CA GLY A 46 10.91 12.01 -6.84
C GLY A 46 11.89 11.41 -7.84
N LEU A 47 12.85 12.20 -8.33
CA LEU A 47 13.89 11.75 -9.25
C LEU A 47 14.82 10.71 -8.62
N GLU A 48 15.16 10.88 -7.34
CA GLU A 48 15.92 9.89 -6.59
C GLU A 48 15.13 8.59 -6.43
N ALA A 49 13.88 8.66 -5.96
CA ALA A 49 13.02 7.51 -5.73
C ALA A 49 12.75 6.70 -7.01
N LYS A 50 12.66 7.38 -8.16
CA LYS A 50 12.37 6.75 -9.46
C LYS A 50 13.29 5.57 -9.77
N ARG A 51 14.59 5.69 -9.49
CA ARG A 51 15.58 4.64 -9.76
C ARG A 51 15.27 3.33 -9.03
N TYR A 52 14.82 3.43 -7.78
CA TYR A 52 14.46 2.27 -6.96
C TYR A 52 13.13 1.67 -7.43
N ILE A 53 12.14 2.52 -7.70
CA ILE A 53 10.80 2.07 -8.13
C ILE A 53 10.85 1.37 -9.48
N ASP A 54 11.60 1.91 -10.45
CA ASP A 54 11.78 1.32 -11.79
C ASP A 54 12.51 -0.05 -11.71
N ALA A 55 13.40 -0.22 -10.72
CA ALA A 55 14.08 -1.48 -10.43
C ALA A 55 13.26 -2.46 -9.57
N GLY A 56 12.05 -2.08 -9.12
CA GLY A 56 11.22 -2.88 -8.22
C GLY A 56 11.76 -2.98 -6.80
N GLN A 57 12.67 -2.09 -6.41
CA GLN A 57 13.31 -2.01 -5.10
C GLN A 57 12.60 -1.02 -4.18
N LEU A 58 12.88 -1.11 -2.87
CA LEU A 58 12.42 -0.12 -1.91
C LEU A 58 13.28 1.15 -2.00
N VAL A 59 12.63 2.30 -1.85
CA VAL A 59 13.32 3.59 -1.63
C VAL A 59 13.98 3.56 -0.26
N PRO A 60 15.17 4.14 -0.06
CA PRO A 60 15.86 4.15 1.23
C PRO A 60 14.96 4.59 2.40
N ASP A 61 15.05 3.88 3.53
CA ASP A 61 14.16 4.05 4.68
C ASP A 61 14.13 5.49 5.19
N SER A 62 15.29 6.14 5.27
CA SER A 62 15.39 7.54 5.73
C SER A 62 14.54 8.51 4.91
N VAL A 63 14.48 8.29 3.59
CA VAL A 63 13.68 9.13 2.68
C VAL A 63 12.19 8.89 2.89
N VAL A 64 11.79 7.62 3.00
CA VAL A 64 10.39 7.25 3.19
C VAL A 64 9.89 7.70 4.56
N ILE A 65 10.68 7.48 5.62
CA ILE A 65 10.36 7.89 7.01
C ILE A 65 10.14 9.40 7.09
N ALA A 66 11.07 10.19 6.55
CA ALA A 66 10.96 11.65 6.56
C ALA A 66 9.68 12.13 5.85
N MET A 67 9.39 11.56 4.67
CA MET A 67 8.20 11.90 3.89
C MET A 67 6.89 11.54 4.64
N VAL A 68 6.85 10.39 5.31
CA VAL A 68 5.66 9.97 6.07
C VAL A 68 5.51 10.80 7.33
N GLN A 69 6.60 11.09 8.04
CA GLN A 69 6.57 11.93 9.24
C GLN A 69 6.03 13.33 8.93
N GLU A 70 6.48 13.95 7.84
CA GLU A 70 5.98 15.24 7.37
C GLU A 70 4.48 15.17 7.04
N ARG A 71 4.04 14.11 6.33
CA ARG A 71 2.63 13.91 5.96
C ARG A 71 1.74 13.71 7.18
N LEU A 72 2.18 12.94 8.18
CA LEU A 72 1.40 12.66 9.39
C LEU A 72 1.31 13.88 10.33
N ALA A 73 2.18 14.88 10.18
CA ALA A 73 2.12 16.13 10.93
C ALA A 73 1.04 17.09 10.43
N MET A 74 0.39 16.81 9.29
CA MET A 74 -0.68 17.65 8.76
C MET A 74 -1.98 17.50 9.57
N ASP A 75 -2.76 18.58 9.66
CA ASP A 75 -3.97 18.69 10.47
C ASP A 75 -5.03 17.60 10.18
N ASP A 76 -5.14 17.17 8.92
CA ASP A 76 -6.09 16.13 8.52
C ASP A 76 -5.80 14.75 9.11
N CYS A 77 -4.57 14.52 9.61
CA CYS A 77 -4.15 13.30 10.28
C CYS A 77 -4.41 13.30 11.79
N ALA A 78 -4.81 14.42 12.38
CA ALA A 78 -4.97 14.55 13.83
C ALA A 78 -5.95 13.53 14.45
N ASN A 79 -7.02 13.17 13.70
CA ASN A 79 -8.05 12.23 14.14
C ASN A 79 -7.82 10.78 13.71
N GLY A 80 -6.68 10.50 13.06
CA GLY A 80 -6.31 9.19 12.55
C GLY A 80 -5.97 9.22 11.07
N TYR A 81 -5.58 8.06 10.55
CA TYR A 81 -5.15 7.88 9.16
C TYR A 81 -5.12 6.40 8.79
N LEU A 82 -5.03 6.13 7.49
CA LEU A 82 -4.73 4.81 6.96
C LEU A 82 -3.48 4.89 6.09
N LEU A 83 -2.41 4.19 6.50
CA LEU A 83 -1.16 4.07 5.75
C LEU A 83 -1.22 2.87 4.80
N ASP A 84 -0.89 3.10 3.53
CA ASP A 84 -0.75 2.07 2.49
C ASP A 84 0.66 2.14 1.90
N GLY A 85 1.39 1.03 2.01
CA GLY A 85 2.75 0.90 1.52
C GLY A 85 3.82 1.47 2.44
N PHE A 86 3.50 1.73 3.69
CA PHE A 86 4.41 2.02 4.79
C PHE A 86 3.81 1.53 6.11
N PRO A 87 4.61 0.87 6.99
CA PRO A 87 6.02 0.52 6.80
C PRO A 87 6.20 -0.63 5.79
N ARG A 88 7.41 -0.75 5.22
CA ARG A 88 7.82 -1.88 4.38
C ARG A 88 9.07 -2.59 4.91
N THR A 89 9.70 -2.09 5.96
CA THR A 89 10.81 -2.70 6.67
C THR A 89 10.59 -2.60 8.16
N VAL A 90 11.27 -3.46 8.94
CA VAL A 90 11.20 -3.40 10.41
C VAL A 90 11.75 -2.08 10.93
N GLU A 91 12.78 -1.53 10.29
CA GLU A 91 13.35 -0.22 10.61
C GLU A 91 12.32 0.90 10.44
N GLN A 92 11.53 0.85 9.37
CA GLN A 92 10.43 1.80 9.16
C GLN A 92 9.33 1.64 10.23
N ALA A 93 9.02 0.41 10.65
CA ALA A 93 8.03 0.16 11.69
C ALA A 93 8.48 0.73 13.04
N ILE A 94 9.73 0.48 13.44
CA ILE A 94 10.33 1.03 14.66
C ILE A 94 10.32 2.57 14.61
N ALA A 95 10.69 3.15 13.47
CA ALA A 95 10.65 4.59 13.30
C ALA A 95 9.22 5.15 13.43
N LEU A 96 8.22 4.50 12.81
CA LEU A 96 6.81 4.91 12.90
C LEU A 96 6.35 4.95 14.37
N GLU A 97 6.69 3.95 15.16
CA GLU A 97 6.32 3.87 16.58
C GLU A 97 6.91 4.99 17.43
N SER A 98 8.06 5.54 17.03
CA SER A 98 8.68 6.66 17.75
C SER A 98 7.88 7.96 17.67
N PHE A 99 7.02 8.12 16.67
CA PHE A 99 6.23 9.35 16.47
C PHE A 99 4.71 9.11 16.32
N SER A 100 4.25 7.85 16.26
CA SER A 100 2.82 7.53 16.22
C SER A 100 2.53 6.11 16.72
N SER A 101 1.53 5.99 17.59
CA SER A 101 0.94 4.69 17.95
C SER A 101 -0.06 4.23 16.89
N LEU A 102 -0.18 2.92 16.69
CA LEU A 102 -1.18 2.32 15.80
C LEU A 102 -2.31 1.66 16.59
N ASP A 103 -3.51 1.69 16.05
CA ASP A 103 -4.66 0.95 16.59
C ASP A 103 -4.69 -0.48 16.03
N ALA A 104 -4.46 -0.64 14.72
CA ALA A 104 -4.39 -1.96 14.09
C ALA A 104 -3.51 -1.96 12.82
N VAL A 105 -2.99 -3.14 12.52
CA VAL A 105 -2.33 -3.49 11.26
C VAL A 105 -3.18 -4.56 10.57
N VAL A 106 -3.59 -4.31 9.33
CA VAL A 106 -4.36 -5.24 8.52
C VAL A 106 -3.45 -5.81 7.43
N ASP A 107 -3.17 -7.09 7.52
CA ASP A 107 -2.44 -7.84 6.50
C ASP A 107 -3.43 -8.48 5.52
N ILE A 108 -3.36 -8.06 4.25
CA ILE A 108 -4.18 -8.62 3.17
C ILE A 108 -3.37 -9.70 2.47
N ALA A 109 -3.57 -10.94 2.89
CA ALA A 109 -2.83 -12.10 2.39
C ALA A 109 -3.40 -12.58 1.04
N VAL A 110 -2.51 -12.75 0.05
CA VAL A 110 -2.86 -13.28 -1.29
C VAL A 110 -1.74 -14.19 -1.75
N PRO A 111 -2.04 -15.41 -2.26
CA PRO A 111 -1.03 -16.31 -2.80
C PRO A 111 -0.30 -15.72 -4.02
N ASP A 112 1.00 -15.99 -4.13
CA ASP A 112 1.88 -15.43 -5.17
C ASP A 112 1.39 -15.73 -6.59
N GLU A 113 0.79 -16.92 -6.79
CA GLU A 113 0.27 -17.35 -8.09
C GLU A 113 -0.81 -16.41 -8.64
N ARG A 114 -1.49 -15.68 -7.74
CA ARG A 114 -2.52 -14.71 -8.11
C ARG A 114 -1.96 -13.32 -8.41
N LEU A 115 -0.79 -13.02 -7.88
CA LEU A 115 -0.25 -11.65 -7.89
C LEU A 115 0.26 -11.22 -9.27
N MET A 116 0.87 -12.14 -10.02
CA MET A 116 1.39 -11.84 -11.36
C MET A 116 0.25 -11.39 -12.30
N ASP A 117 -0.84 -12.14 -12.38
CA ASP A 117 -2.00 -11.80 -13.20
C ASP A 117 -2.63 -10.47 -12.76
N ARG A 118 -2.83 -10.30 -11.44
CA ARG A 118 -3.41 -9.06 -10.89
C ARG A 118 -2.59 -7.81 -11.23
N LEU A 119 -1.26 -7.92 -11.24
CA LEU A 119 -0.37 -6.79 -11.49
C LEU A 119 -0.21 -6.50 -12.98
N THR A 120 0.02 -7.52 -13.82
CA THR A 120 0.13 -7.35 -15.28
C THR A 120 -1.17 -6.87 -15.90
N GLY A 121 -2.31 -7.34 -15.37
CA GLY A 121 -3.65 -6.90 -15.79
C GLY A 121 -4.10 -5.56 -15.21
N ARG A 122 -3.34 -4.94 -14.29
CA ARG A 122 -3.73 -3.69 -13.66
C ARG A 122 -3.72 -2.51 -14.65
N ARG A 123 -4.78 -1.71 -14.57
CA ARG A 123 -4.90 -0.43 -15.27
C ARG A 123 -5.28 0.65 -14.26
N VAL A 124 -4.69 1.82 -14.39
CA VAL A 124 -4.94 2.97 -13.51
C VAL A 124 -5.46 4.12 -14.36
N CYS A 125 -6.49 4.79 -13.88
CA CYS A 125 -7.00 5.97 -14.53
C CYS A 125 -6.16 7.20 -14.24
N GLY A 126 -5.69 7.90 -15.28
CA GLY A 126 -4.91 9.13 -15.12
C GLY A 126 -5.68 10.30 -14.50
N LYS A 127 -7.03 10.27 -14.55
CA LYS A 127 -7.89 11.34 -14.06
C LYS A 127 -8.38 11.10 -12.62
N CYS A 128 -9.04 9.96 -12.35
CA CYS A 128 -9.63 9.68 -11.03
C CYS A 128 -8.80 8.75 -10.16
N GLN A 129 -7.65 8.27 -10.65
CA GLN A 129 -6.74 7.33 -9.98
C GLN A 129 -7.38 5.97 -9.64
N GLY A 130 -8.58 5.69 -10.12
CA GLY A 130 -9.25 4.39 -9.97
C GLY A 130 -8.40 3.27 -10.57
N THR A 131 -8.37 2.14 -9.87
CA THR A 131 -7.61 0.95 -10.27
C THR A 131 -8.56 -0.15 -10.73
N PHE A 132 -8.26 -0.75 -11.88
CA PHE A 132 -9.08 -1.76 -12.53
C PHE A 132 -8.20 -2.91 -13.01
N HIS A 133 -8.80 -4.08 -13.23
CA HIS A 133 -8.17 -5.17 -13.96
C HIS A 133 -8.66 -5.17 -15.41
N ILE A 134 -7.75 -5.38 -16.36
CA ILE A 134 -8.04 -5.36 -17.79
C ILE A 134 -9.23 -6.24 -18.19
N SER A 135 -9.38 -7.41 -17.56
CA SER A 135 -10.48 -8.34 -17.82
C SER A 135 -11.87 -7.80 -17.44
N LYS A 136 -11.94 -6.69 -16.71
CA LYS A 136 -13.19 -6.03 -16.28
C LYS A 136 -13.45 -4.73 -17.02
N LEU A 137 -12.60 -4.37 -17.96
CA LEU A 137 -12.75 -3.19 -18.78
C LEU A 137 -13.35 -3.57 -20.15
N ALA A 138 -14.39 -2.85 -20.58
CA ALA A 138 -14.93 -3.01 -21.94
C ALA A 138 -13.96 -2.45 -23.00
N ASP A 139 -13.22 -1.41 -22.63
CA ASP A 139 -12.09 -0.84 -23.38
C ASP A 139 -10.95 -0.58 -22.40
N GLU A 140 -9.78 -1.15 -22.68
CA GLU A 140 -8.61 -1.06 -21.80
C GLU A 140 -8.07 0.36 -21.62
N ASN A 141 -8.42 1.27 -22.53
CA ASN A 141 -7.93 2.65 -22.53
C ASN A 141 -8.91 3.63 -21.89
N THR A 142 -10.11 3.19 -21.51
CA THR A 142 -11.18 4.07 -21.01
C THR A 142 -11.63 3.69 -19.61
N CYS A 143 -11.57 4.64 -18.69
CA CYS A 143 -12.03 4.46 -17.32
C CYS A 143 -13.57 4.34 -17.25
N PRO A 144 -14.12 3.26 -16.67
CA PRO A 144 -15.57 3.07 -16.59
C PRO A 144 -16.25 4.03 -15.60
N VAL A 145 -15.48 4.72 -14.74
CA VAL A 145 -16.03 5.62 -13.71
C VAL A 145 -16.11 7.06 -14.21
N CYS A 146 -15.07 7.56 -14.91
CA CYS A 146 -14.98 8.98 -15.25
C CYS A 146 -14.67 9.26 -16.73
N GLY A 147 -14.57 8.22 -17.56
CA GLY A 147 -14.25 8.35 -18.99
C GLY A 147 -12.81 8.81 -19.28
N GLY A 148 -11.96 8.95 -18.26
CA GLY A 148 -10.55 9.33 -18.45
C GLY A 148 -9.72 8.18 -19.00
N SER A 149 -8.51 8.47 -19.53
CA SER A 149 -7.61 7.45 -20.05
C SER A 149 -7.08 6.57 -18.93
N THR A 150 -7.01 5.25 -19.19
CA THR A 150 -6.34 4.28 -18.34
C THR A 150 -4.97 3.90 -18.92
N TYR A 151 -4.06 3.53 -18.06
CA TYR A 151 -2.70 3.10 -18.44
C TYR A 151 -2.19 2.00 -17.50
N GLN A 152 -1.25 1.20 -17.97
CA GLN A 152 -0.47 0.29 -17.14
C GLN A 152 0.67 1.07 -16.49
N ARG A 153 0.94 0.82 -15.22
CA ARG A 153 2.09 1.42 -14.52
C ARG A 153 3.41 0.86 -15.07
N ASP A 154 4.46 1.64 -15.05
CA ASP A 154 5.79 1.18 -15.48
C ASP A 154 6.34 0.06 -14.59
N ASP A 155 5.98 0.07 -13.30
CA ASP A 155 6.36 -0.94 -12.31
C ASP A 155 5.48 -2.21 -12.33
N ASP A 156 4.57 -2.34 -13.30
CA ASP A 156 3.72 -3.53 -13.52
C ASP A 156 4.18 -4.39 -14.71
N LYS A 157 5.44 -4.25 -15.12
CA LYS A 157 6.08 -5.15 -16.08
C LYS A 157 6.52 -6.45 -15.37
N PRO A 158 6.46 -7.62 -16.03
CA PRO A 158 6.77 -8.90 -15.39
C PRO A 158 8.10 -8.95 -14.64
N GLU A 159 9.14 -8.36 -15.23
CA GLU A 159 10.49 -8.33 -14.64
C GLU A 159 10.49 -7.51 -13.34
N THR A 160 9.84 -6.34 -13.36
CA THR A 160 9.73 -5.46 -12.20
C THR A 160 8.84 -6.09 -11.12
N ILE A 161 7.75 -6.78 -11.52
CA ILE A 161 6.87 -7.50 -10.58
C ILE A 161 7.67 -8.55 -9.82
N THR A 162 8.49 -9.35 -10.51
CA THR A 162 9.33 -10.39 -9.89
C THR A 162 10.28 -9.76 -8.85
N ALA A 163 10.93 -8.65 -9.19
CA ALA A 163 11.80 -7.94 -8.24
C ALA A 163 11.01 -7.40 -7.03
N ARG A 164 9.81 -6.88 -7.25
CA ARG A 164 8.92 -6.36 -6.18
C ARG A 164 8.45 -7.46 -5.24
N LEU A 165 8.08 -8.63 -5.76
CA LEU A 165 7.68 -9.78 -4.93
C LEU A 165 8.88 -10.27 -4.09
N LYS A 166 10.07 -10.36 -4.69
CA LYS A 166 11.29 -10.69 -3.96
C LYS A 166 11.55 -9.69 -2.83
N ALA A 167 11.52 -8.39 -3.13
CA ALA A 167 11.70 -7.35 -2.12
C ALA A 167 10.63 -7.42 -1.00
N TYR A 168 9.38 -7.75 -1.35
CA TYR A 168 8.32 -7.96 -0.38
C TYR A 168 8.66 -9.10 0.59
N HIS A 169 8.99 -10.29 0.09
CA HIS A 169 9.29 -11.46 0.93
C HIS A 169 10.52 -11.23 1.82
N GLU A 170 11.56 -10.58 1.28
CA GLU A 170 12.80 -10.34 2.02
C GLU A 170 12.68 -9.24 3.07
N GLN A 171 11.91 -8.18 2.83
CA GLN A 171 11.95 -6.96 3.61
C GLN A 171 10.62 -6.60 4.28
N THR A 172 9.47 -6.91 3.66
CA THR A 172 8.16 -6.46 4.13
C THR A 172 7.39 -7.56 4.87
N GLU A 173 7.42 -8.78 4.37
CA GLU A 173 6.75 -9.92 5.02
C GLU A 173 7.20 -10.15 6.46
N PRO A 174 8.48 -9.92 6.86
CA PRO A 174 8.91 -9.97 8.26
C PRO A 174 8.12 -9.07 9.22
N LEU A 175 7.44 -8.03 8.72
CA LEU A 175 6.55 -7.19 9.53
C LEU A 175 5.36 -7.96 10.12
N ILE A 176 4.92 -9.03 9.48
CA ILE A 176 3.87 -9.92 10.03
C ILE A 176 4.36 -10.52 11.35
N GLY A 177 5.60 -11.01 11.36
CA GLY A 177 6.25 -11.51 12.58
C GLY A 177 6.47 -10.41 13.63
N TYR A 178 6.84 -9.22 13.20
CA TYR A 178 7.05 -8.06 14.06
C TYR A 178 5.76 -7.67 14.80
N TYR A 179 4.65 -7.47 14.09
CA TYR A 179 3.38 -7.06 14.68
C TYR A 179 2.61 -8.18 15.37
N SER A 180 2.87 -9.45 15.04
CA SER A 180 2.28 -10.59 15.78
C SER A 180 3.00 -10.92 17.09
N GLY A 181 4.13 -10.29 17.37
CA GLY A 181 4.96 -10.60 18.52
C GLY A 181 5.78 -11.90 18.40
N LEU A 182 5.78 -12.54 17.23
CA LEU A 182 6.50 -13.80 16.96
C LEU A 182 7.87 -13.59 16.31
N GLY A 183 8.21 -12.37 15.92
CA GLY A 183 9.51 -12.03 15.33
C GLY A 183 10.63 -11.92 16.35
N LYS A 184 11.90 -11.96 15.91
CA LYS A 184 13.09 -11.70 16.75
C LYS A 184 13.10 -10.28 17.32
N VAL A 185 12.62 -9.32 16.54
CA VAL A 185 12.28 -7.97 16.96
C VAL A 185 10.76 -7.88 16.83
N HIS A 186 10.07 -7.41 17.85
CA HIS A 186 8.60 -7.39 17.89
C HIS A 186 8.09 -6.07 18.44
N HIS A 187 6.86 -5.77 18.06
CA HIS A 187 6.13 -4.62 18.54
C HIS A 187 5.73 -4.81 20.03
N GLU A 188 6.01 -3.83 20.86
CA GLU A 188 5.69 -3.87 22.31
C GLU A 188 4.37 -3.16 22.65
N GLY A 189 3.70 -2.54 21.65
CA GLY A 189 2.45 -1.82 21.85
C GLY A 189 1.21 -2.72 21.78
N ASN A 190 0.04 -2.13 21.99
CA ASN A 190 -1.27 -2.81 21.93
C ASN A 190 -1.87 -2.86 20.51
N CYS A 191 -1.06 -2.70 19.48
CA CYS A 191 -1.52 -2.73 18.10
C CYS A 191 -1.98 -4.15 17.72
N LYS A 192 -3.21 -4.28 17.20
CA LYS A 192 -3.78 -5.56 16.77
C LYS A 192 -3.34 -5.90 15.35
N LEU A 193 -2.73 -7.05 15.13
CA LEU A 193 -2.53 -7.60 13.78
C LEU A 193 -3.78 -8.40 13.36
N ILE A 194 -4.32 -8.07 12.20
CA ILE A 194 -5.50 -8.70 11.61
C ILE A 194 -5.12 -9.23 10.24
N THR A 195 -5.19 -10.55 10.02
CA THR A 195 -4.94 -11.14 8.70
C THR A 195 -6.26 -11.40 7.99
N ILE A 196 -6.37 -10.90 6.76
CA ILE A 196 -7.55 -11.02 5.90
C ILE A 196 -7.17 -11.79 4.63
N ASP A 197 -7.98 -12.78 4.26
CA ASP A 197 -7.85 -13.45 2.96
C ASP A 197 -8.23 -12.48 1.83
N GLY A 198 -7.23 -12.05 1.07
CA GLY A 198 -7.37 -11.13 -0.06
C GLY A 198 -7.66 -11.83 -1.40
N ASP A 199 -7.73 -13.17 -1.45
CA ASP A 199 -8.09 -13.91 -2.66
C ASP A 199 -9.61 -14.13 -2.79
N GLN A 200 -10.38 -13.13 -2.38
CA GLN A 200 -11.83 -13.08 -2.45
C GLN A 200 -12.30 -11.92 -3.33
N LYS A 201 -13.61 -11.77 -3.48
CA LYS A 201 -14.18 -10.60 -4.15
C LYS A 201 -13.89 -9.33 -3.34
N PRO A 202 -13.61 -8.19 -3.97
CA PRO A 202 -13.28 -6.95 -3.26
C PRO A 202 -14.30 -6.55 -2.19
N GLU A 203 -15.59 -6.80 -2.44
CA GLU A 203 -16.68 -6.48 -1.52
C GLU A 203 -16.64 -7.36 -0.24
N ASP A 204 -16.23 -8.62 -0.37
CA ASP A 204 -16.14 -9.55 0.75
C ASP A 204 -14.88 -9.26 1.59
N VAL A 205 -13.75 -8.95 0.94
CA VAL A 205 -12.55 -8.46 1.62
C VAL A 205 -12.85 -7.19 2.42
N PHE A 206 -13.57 -6.24 1.82
CA PHE A 206 -13.94 -4.99 2.49
C PHE A 206 -14.79 -5.24 3.75
N LYS A 207 -15.82 -6.09 3.65
CA LYS A 207 -16.67 -6.47 4.79
C LYS A 207 -15.85 -7.13 5.90
N SER A 208 -14.97 -8.07 5.53
CA SER A 208 -14.11 -8.76 6.49
C SER A 208 -13.19 -7.80 7.23
N ILE A 209 -12.63 -6.80 6.54
CA ILE A 209 -11.82 -5.76 7.18
C ILE A 209 -12.66 -4.99 8.19
N LEU A 210 -13.82 -4.47 7.79
CA LEU A 210 -14.65 -3.66 8.69
C LEU A 210 -15.09 -4.44 9.92
N THR A 211 -15.60 -5.68 9.74
CA THR A 211 -16.01 -6.54 10.87
C THR A 211 -14.86 -6.82 11.84
N SER A 212 -13.63 -6.91 11.34
CA SER A 212 -12.47 -7.19 12.19
C SER A 212 -11.92 -5.95 12.92
N LEU A 213 -12.33 -4.76 12.50
CA LEU A 213 -11.98 -3.47 13.13
C LEU A 213 -12.98 -3.02 14.21
N GLU A 214 -14.16 -3.63 14.26
CA GLU A 214 -15.17 -3.46 15.32
C GLU A 214 -14.76 -4.24 16.59
#